data_f91589b1b00d0f3365f5facbc782c140
#
_entry.id   f91589b1b00d0f3365f5facbc782c140
#
_cell.length_a   1.000
_cell.length_b   1.000
_cell.length_c   1.000
_cell.angle_alpha   90.00
_cell.angle_beta   90.00
_cell.angle_gamma   90.00
#
_symmetry.space_group_name_H-M   'P 1'
#
loop_
_entity.id
_entity.type
_entity.pdbx_description
1 polymer ?
#
loop_
_entity_poly.entity_id
_entity_poly.type
_entity_poly.pdbx_seq_one_letter_code
_entity_poly.pdbx_strand_id
1 'polypeptide(L)'
;MSVVRPEFGPTLPELLGPRVAKLPRPLRIALVVVAALIVVALAYALFFKGEGAKAKRAVIVREPVAFNFVYRSPFGKEAPQAGELARVGSKEQAFAVRALNLPAYRGDAAGFLPLYAATLEAQMAKDLPGFVWRADGRANINKQQGFEIVFQYRRADGARMYGRRILLLPNVTSRVGADIWATAPRSPAIVRADDVGHNGGLKTALRSFRFGTERP
;
A
#
# COMPACT_ATOMS: atom_id res chain seq x y z
N MET A 1 -49.45 20.21 9.87
CA MET A 1 -48.02 20.06 9.57
C MET A 1 -47.36 19.31 10.73
N SER A 2 -46.99 18.06 10.56
CA SER A 2 -46.36 17.23 11.60
C SER A 2 -44.88 17.60 11.66
N VAL A 3 -44.47 18.22 12.76
CA VAL A 3 -43.06 18.51 13.03
C VAL A 3 -42.40 17.20 13.40
N VAL A 4 -41.60 16.62 12.49
CA VAL A 4 -40.76 15.46 12.77
C VAL A 4 -39.71 15.90 13.81
N ARG A 5 -39.85 15.44 15.04
CA ARG A 5 -38.82 15.61 16.07
C ARG A 5 -37.60 14.77 15.67
N PRO A 6 -36.39 15.35 15.63
CA PRO A 6 -35.18 14.55 15.36
C PRO A 6 -34.99 13.52 16.47
N GLU A 7 -34.68 12.28 16.10
CA GLU A 7 -34.39 11.14 17.01
C GLU A 7 -33.14 11.34 17.88
N PHE A 8 -32.37 12.35 17.61
CA PHE A 8 -31.16 12.68 18.37
C PHE A 8 -31.47 13.83 19.32
N GLY A 9 -31.05 13.72 20.59
CA GLY A 9 -31.25 14.73 21.63
C GLY A 9 -30.80 16.15 21.22
N PRO A 10 -31.01 17.16 22.09
CA PRO A 10 -30.77 18.57 21.74
C PRO A 10 -29.34 18.77 21.24
N THR A 11 -29.20 19.51 20.15
CA THR A 11 -27.90 19.80 19.55
C THR A 11 -27.05 20.72 20.43
N LEU A 12 -25.72 20.64 20.31
CA LEU A 12 -24.81 21.52 21.07
C LEU A 12 -25.15 23.01 21.00
N PRO A 13 -25.57 23.59 19.84
CA PRO A 13 -26.05 24.95 19.75
C PRO A 13 -27.31 25.24 20.60
N GLU A 14 -28.24 24.29 20.70
CA GLU A 14 -29.46 24.42 21.50
C GLU A 14 -29.17 24.41 23.01
N LEU A 15 -28.20 23.64 23.45
CA LEU A 15 -27.81 23.59 24.86
C LEU A 15 -26.96 24.79 25.30
N LEU A 16 -26.06 25.25 24.42
CA LEU A 16 -25.12 26.33 24.73
C LEU A 16 -25.64 27.72 24.38
N GLY A 17 -26.54 27.83 23.40
CA GLY A 17 -27.09 29.11 22.92
C GLY A 17 -27.61 30.03 24.03
N PRO A 18 -28.50 29.57 24.93
CA PRO A 18 -29.07 30.40 26.00
C PRO A 18 -28.03 30.89 27.03
N ARG A 19 -26.96 30.08 27.27
CA ARG A 19 -25.88 30.41 28.20
C ARG A 19 -24.91 31.43 27.60
N VAL A 20 -24.57 31.27 26.33
CA VAL A 20 -23.71 32.19 25.60
C VAL A 20 -24.43 33.54 25.37
N ALA A 21 -25.74 33.53 25.19
CA ALA A 21 -26.53 34.75 25.03
C ALA A 21 -26.55 35.67 26.27
N LYS A 22 -26.26 35.16 27.44
CA LYS A 22 -26.16 35.95 28.71
C LYS A 22 -24.79 36.57 28.95
N LEU A 23 -23.76 36.22 28.15
CA LEU A 23 -22.41 36.75 28.31
C LEU A 23 -22.31 38.18 27.73
N PRO A 24 -21.49 39.05 28.30
CA PRO A 24 -21.20 40.37 27.72
C PRO A 24 -20.59 40.27 26.32
N ARG A 25 -20.88 41.23 25.46
CA ARG A 25 -20.45 41.23 24.05
C ARG A 25 -18.96 40.85 23.82
N PRO A 26 -17.99 41.40 24.55
CA PRO A 26 -16.58 41.08 24.32
C PRO A 26 -16.27 39.59 24.60
N LEU A 27 -16.91 38.99 25.61
CA LEU A 27 -16.72 37.58 25.94
C LEU A 27 -17.33 36.63 24.90
N ARG A 28 -18.45 37.01 24.25
CA ARG A 28 -19.04 36.28 23.13
C ARG A 28 -18.10 36.26 21.92
N ILE A 29 -17.53 37.42 21.58
CA ILE A 29 -16.59 37.55 20.48
C ILE A 29 -15.34 36.68 20.76
N ALA A 30 -14.77 36.76 21.96
CA ALA A 30 -13.63 35.94 22.36
C ALA A 30 -13.92 34.43 22.25
N LEU A 31 -15.12 33.97 22.67
CA LEU A 31 -15.52 32.57 22.62
C LEU A 31 -15.70 32.08 21.18
N VAL A 32 -16.24 32.90 20.30
CA VAL A 32 -16.36 32.56 18.85
C VAL A 32 -14.99 32.48 18.21
N VAL A 33 -14.08 33.40 18.51
CA VAL A 33 -12.70 33.40 17.99
C VAL A 33 -11.95 32.15 18.46
N VAL A 34 -12.05 31.79 19.74
CA VAL A 34 -11.43 30.56 20.28
C VAL A 34 -12.01 29.31 19.62
N ALA A 35 -13.35 29.24 19.47
CA ALA A 35 -13.96 28.11 18.78
C ALA A 35 -13.51 28.00 17.33
N ALA A 36 -13.42 29.11 16.60
CA ALA A 36 -12.92 29.16 15.23
C ALA A 36 -11.44 28.70 15.16
N LEU A 37 -10.60 29.16 16.09
CA LEU A 37 -9.18 28.71 16.16
C LEU A 37 -9.06 27.22 16.46
N ILE A 38 -9.90 26.65 17.33
CA ILE A 38 -9.93 25.22 17.61
C ILE A 38 -10.35 24.44 16.35
N VAL A 39 -11.36 24.89 15.61
CA VAL A 39 -11.79 24.23 14.36
C VAL A 39 -10.68 24.30 13.31
N VAL A 40 -10.03 25.44 13.15
CA VAL A 40 -8.89 25.62 12.25
C VAL A 40 -7.72 24.72 12.67
N ALA A 41 -7.40 24.66 13.96
CA ALA A 41 -6.32 23.79 14.47
C ALA A 41 -6.64 22.30 14.28
N LEU A 42 -7.90 21.89 14.48
CA LEU A 42 -8.35 20.52 14.22
C LEU A 42 -8.31 20.20 12.72
N ALA A 43 -8.80 21.10 11.88
CA ALA A 43 -8.70 20.97 10.43
C ALA A 43 -7.23 20.86 9.98
N TYR A 44 -6.37 21.74 10.48
CA TYR A 44 -4.92 21.67 10.23
C TYR A 44 -4.33 20.34 10.70
N ALA A 45 -4.68 19.88 11.90
CA ALA A 45 -4.20 18.59 12.43
C ALA A 45 -4.72 17.40 11.59
N LEU A 46 -5.94 17.43 11.09
CA LEU A 46 -6.52 16.35 10.28
C LEU A 46 -6.01 16.37 8.84
N PHE A 47 -5.85 17.55 8.24
CA PHE A 47 -5.47 17.67 6.82
C PHE A 47 -3.96 17.86 6.61
N PHE A 48 -3.22 18.44 7.55
CA PHE A 48 -1.81 18.76 7.42
C PHE A 48 -0.88 17.96 8.34
N LYS A 49 -1.36 17.30 9.39
CA LYS A 49 -0.60 16.26 10.10
C LYS A 49 -0.49 14.94 9.32
N GLY A 50 -1.02 14.91 8.11
CA GLY A 50 -0.76 13.86 7.16
C GLY A 50 0.71 13.94 6.75
N GLU A 51 1.54 13.05 7.30
CA GLU A 51 2.87 12.69 6.79
C GLU A 51 3.77 13.90 6.53
N GLY A 52 4.43 14.39 7.60
CA GLY A 52 5.65 15.17 7.43
C GLY A 52 6.44 14.56 6.28
N ALA A 53 6.77 15.34 5.25
CA ALA A 53 7.31 14.89 3.99
C ALA A 53 8.60 14.07 4.21
N LYS A 54 8.41 12.79 4.60
CA LYS A 54 9.51 11.83 4.71
C LYS A 54 10.11 11.75 3.33
N ALA A 55 11.36 12.17 3.20
CA ALA A 55 12.06 12.24 1.94
C ALA A 55 11.86 10.94 1.15
N LYS A 56 11.30 11.06 -0.06
CA LYS A 56 11.19 9.93 -0.98
C LYS A 56 12.58 9.59 -1.46
N ARG A 57 12.94 8.30 -1.38
CA ARG A 57 14.19 7.76 -1.92
C ARG A 57 13.84 6.89 -3.11
N ALA A 58 14.58 7.03 -4.22
CA ALA A 58 14.37 6.25 -5.43
C ALA A 58 15.34 5.07 -5.49
N VAL A 59 14.83 3.95 -5.99
CA VAL A 59 15.62 2.82 -6.49
C VAL A 59 15.49 2.81 -8.00
N ILE A 60 16.62 2.73 -8.70
CA ILE A 60 16.68 2.63 -10.17
C ILE A 60 17.57 1.43 -10.48
N VAL A 61 17.04 0.49 -11.25
CA VAL A 61 17.73 -0.69 -11.76
C VAL A 61 17.74 -0.61 -13.27
N ARG A 62 18.87 -0.94 -13.90
CA ARG A 62 19.03 -0.85 -15.37
C ARG A 62 18.97 -2.22 -16.05
N GLU A 63 19.58 -3.22 -15.44
CA GLU A 63 19.71 -4.56 -16.00
C GLU A 63 19.39 -5.65 -14.97
N PRO A 64 18.89 -6.82 -15.39
CA PRO A 64 18.51 -7.26 -16.73
C PRO A 64 17.17 -6.68 -17.20
N VAL A 65 16.41 -6.04 -16.32
CA VAL A 65 15.14 -5.35 -16.56
C VAL A 65 15.23 -3.96 -15.99
N ALA A 66 15.01 -2.96 -16.82
CA ALA A 66 15.01 -1.58 -16.37
C ALA A 66 13.71 -1.25 -15.63
N PHE A 67 13.81 -0.86 -14.38
CA PHE A 67 12.69 -0.42 -13.56
C PHE A 67 13.11 0.59 -12.50
N ASN A 68 12.13 1.28 -11.96
CA ASN A 68 12.34 2.18 -10.83
C ASN A 68 11.11 2.19 -9.91
N PHE A 69 11.33 2.57 -8.66
CA PHE A 69 10.27 2.84 -7.68
C PHE A 69 10.80 3.75 -6.57
N VAL A 70 9.91 4.34 -5.80
CA VAL A 70 10.27 5.13 -4.61
C VAL A 70 9.79 4.47 -3.34
N TYR A 71 10.53 4.69 -2.26
CA TYR A 71 10.15 4.28 -0.92
C TYR A 71 10.32 5.43 0.07
N ARG A 72 9.73 5.30 1.26
CA ARG A 72 9.79 6.29 2.33
C ARG A 72 10.20 5.63 3.64
N SER A 73 10.78 6.41 4.56
CA SER A 73 10.98 5.94 5.93
C SER A 73 9.67 5.40 6.53
N PRO A 74 9.68 4.28 7.29
CA PRO A 74 10.85 3.67 7.91
C PRO A 74 11.61 2.65 7.03
N PHE A 75 11.27 2.50 5.75
CA PHE A 75 11.96 1.57 4.86
C PHE A 75 13.37 2.06 4.52
N GLY A 76 14.31 1.13 4.45
CA GLY A 76 15.68 1.33 3.99
C GLY A 76 15.97 0.46 2.77
N LYS A 77 16.96 0.85 1.96
CA LYS A 77 17.53 -0.01 0.93
C LYS A 77 18.33 -1.10 1.64
N GLU A 78 18.05 -2.34 1.32
CA GLU A 78 18.75 -3.53 1.83
C GLU A 78 19.60 -4.16 0.71
N ALA A 79 20.56 -4.97 1.07
CA ALA A 79 21.29 -5.80 0.11
C ALA A 79 20.30 -6.79 -0.52
N PRO A 80 20.26 -6.90 -1.86
CA PRO A 80 19.45 -7.89 -2.55
C PRO A 80 19.86 -9.30 -2.13
N GLN A 81 18.88 -10.17 -1.91
CA GLN A 81 19.12 -11.60 -1.69
C GLN A 81 19.35 -12.31 -3.02
N ALA A 82 19.72 -13.60 -2.97
CA ALA A 82 19.94 -14.39 -4.18
C ALA A 82 18.73 -14.32 -5.13
N GLY A 83 18.98 -13.90 -6.38
CA GLY A 83 17.97 -13.73 -7.41
C GLY A 83 17.18 -12.42 -7.35
N GLU A 84 17.43 -11.55 -6.36
CA GLU A 84 16.80 -10.24 -6.28
C GLU A 84 17.63 -9.17 -7.01
N LEU A 85 16.97 -8.28 -7.69
CA LEU A 85 17.56 -7.11 -8.36
C LEU A 85 17.54 -5.87 -7.46
N ALA A 86 16.54 -5.79 -6.61
CA ALA A 86 16.39 -4.71 -5.64
C ALA A 86 15.62 -5.19 -4.42
N ARG A 87 15.98 -4.65 -3.25
CA ARG A 87 15.29 -4.88 -2.00
C ARG A 87 15.20 -3.61 -1.19
N VAL A 88 14.03 -3.33 -0.66
CA VAL A 88 13.81 -2.33 0.39
C VAL A 88 13.00 -2.97 1.51
N GLY A 89 13.35 -2.68 2.74
CA GLY A 89 12.69 -3.32 3.86
C GLY A 89 12.72 -2.49 5.13
N SER A 90 12.02 -3.00 6.10
CA SER A 90 12.08 -2.64 7.50
C SER A 90 12.19 -3.94 8.30
N LYS A 91 12.27 -3.88 9.64
CA LYS A 91 12.42 -5.09 10.49
C LYS A 91 11.46 -6.23 10.15
N GLU A 92 10.28 -5.94 9.63
CA GLU A 92 9.22 -6.92 9.46
C GLU A 92 8.57 -6.93 8.08
N GLN A 93 8.80 -5.90 7.27
CA GLN A 93 8.20 -5.75 5.96
C GLN A 93 9.28 -5.71 4.89
N ALA A 94 9.02 -6.33 3.75
CA ALA A 94 9.95 -6.34 2.64
C ALA A 94 9.22 -6.10 1.31
N PHE A 95 9.90 -5.38 0.44
CA PHE A 95 9.57 -5.22 -0.97
C PHE A 95 10.81 -5.58 -1.78
N ALA A 96 10.73 -6.66 -2.51
CA ALA A 96 11.80 -7.16 -3.34
C ALA A 96 11.34 -7.29 -4.79
N VAL A 97 12.27 -7.11 -5.71
CA VAL A 97 12.03 -7.26 -7.15
C VAL A 97 13.05 -8.23 -7.70
N ARG A 98 12.58 -9.24 -8.42
CA ARG A 98 13.36 -10.25 -9.14
C ARG A 98 13.13 -10.11 -10.63
N ALA A 99 14.03 -10.66 -11.44
CA ALA A 99 13.74 -10.80 -12.86
C ALA A 99 12.66 -11.86 -13.06
N LEU A 100 11.63 -11.52 -13.81
CA LEU A 100 10.66 -12.46 -14.33
C LEU A 100 11.15 -12.93 -15.71
N ASN A 101 11.39 -14.23 -15.88
CA ASN A 101 11.74 -14.83 -17.15
C ASN A 101 10.69 -15.88 -17.50
N LEU A 102 9.81 -15.58 -18.43
CA LEU A 102 8.79 -16.51 -18.88
C LEU A 102 9.39 -17.52 -19.87
N PRO A 103 9.05 -18.81 -19.73
CA PRO A 103 9.42 -19.82 -20.70
C PRO A 103 8.83 -19.52 -22.09
N ALA A 104 9.34 -20.20 -23.10
CA ALA A 104 8.79 -20.10 -24.44
C ALA A 104 7.34 -20.60 -24.45
N TYR A 105 6.43 -19.77 -24.91
CA TYR A 105 5.01 -20.07 -25.01
C TYR A 105 4.49 -19.66 -26.40
N ARG A 106 3.59 -20.47 -26.96
CA ARG A 106 2.92 -20.13 -28.23
C ARG A 106 1.71 -19.23 -27.88
N GLY A 107 1.83 -17.96 -28.14
CA GLY A 107 0.79 -16.98 -27.88
C GLY A 107 1.31 -15.72 -27.20
N ASP A 108 0.39 -14.94 -26.65
CA ASP A 108 0.67 -13.71 -25.92
C ASP A 108 1.29 -14.03 -24.55
N ALA A 109 2.41 -13.38 -24.25
CA ALA A 109 3.11 -13.54 -22.97
C ALA A 109 2.24 -13.12 -21.78
N ALA A 110 1.43 -12.08 -21.93
CA ALA A 110 0.52 -11.64 -20.88
C ALA A 110 -0.61 -12.67 -20.61
N GLY A 111 -1.11 -13.31 -21.65
CA GLY A 111 -2.10 -14.41 -21.55
C GLY A 111 -1.53 -15.67 -20.89
N PHE A 112 -0.21 -15.84 -20.89
CA PHE A 112 0.47 -16.96 -20.21
C PHE A 112 0.64 -16.75 -18.70
N LEU A 113 0.60 -15.51 -18.22
CA LEU A 113 0.85 -15.21 -16.79
C LEU A 113 -0.02 -16.01 -15.81
N PRO A 114 -1.33 -16.26 -16.02
CA PRO A 114 -2.12 -17.07 -15.11
C PRO A 114 -1.62 -18.52 -14.99
N LEU A 115 -1.23 -19.14 -16.10
CA LEU A 115 -0.70 -20.50 -16.10
C LEU A 115 0.67 -20.56 -15.40
N TYR A 116 1.49 -19.56 -15.65
CA TYR A 116 2.79 -19.45 -14.98
C TYR A 116 2.63 -19.20 -13.47
N ALA A 117 1.67 -18.36 -13.08
CA ALA A 117 1.33 -18.10 -11.68
C ALA A 117 0.92 -19.37 -10.94
N ALA A 118 0.09 -20.23 -11.54
CA ALA A 118 -0.28 -21.51 -10.95
C ALA A 118 0.94 -22.42 -10.68
N THR A 119 1.93 -22.41 -11.59
CA THR A 119 3.20 -23.13 -11.37
C THR A 119 3.97 -22.55 -10.18
N LEU A 120 3.99 -21.22 -10.07
CA LEU A 120 4.67 -20.53 -8.94
C LEU A 120 3.93 -20.77 -7.61
N GLU A 121 2.62 -20.83 -7.60
CA GLU A 121 1.83 -21.17 -6.40
C GLU A 121 2.17 -22.57 -5.89
N ALA A 122 2.24 -23.55 -6.79
CA ALA A 122 2.63 -24.92 -6.44
C ALA A 122 4.07 -25.00 -5.88
N GLN A 123 4.96 -24.15 -6.38
CA GLN A 123 6.32 -24.04 -5.85
C GLN A 123 6.31 -23.35 -4.48
N MET A 124 5.61 -22.21 -4.34
CA MET A 124 5.50 -21.48 -3.07
C MET A 124 4.90 -22.34 -1.96
N ALA A 125 3.95 -23.23 -2.30
CA ALA A 125 3.36 -24.15 -1.34
C ALA A 125 4.38 -25.15 -0.77
N LYS A 126 5.46 -25.47 -1.52
CA LYS A 126 6.55 -26.33 -1.05
C LYS A 126 7.60 -25.55 -0.27
N ASP A 127 7.89 -24.31 -0.71
CA ASP A 127 9.01 -23.53 -0.21
C ASP A 127 8.65 -22.69 1.04
N LEU A 128 7.38 -22.31 1.21
CA LEU A 128 6.93 -21.43 2.30
C LEU A 128 6.20 -22.22 3.39
N PRO A 129 6.73 -22.28 4.62
CA PRO A 129 6.07 -22.98 5.71
C PRO A 129 4.67 -22.43 5.98
N GLY A 130 3.67 -23.29 6.05
CA GLY A 130 2.29 -22.92 6.31
C GLY A 130 1.69 -22.00 5.24
N PHE A 131 2.12 -22.17 3.99
CA PHE A 131 1.55 -21.45 2.85
C PHE A 131 0.04 -21.68 2.74
N VAL A 132 -0.69 -20.58 2.56
CA VAL A 132 -2.12 -20.59 2.27
C VAL A 132 -2.38 -19.59 1.15
N TRP A 133 -2.80 -20.09 0.02
CA TRP A 133 -3.33 -19.28 -1.06
C TRP A 133 -4.58 -18.50 -0.58
N ARG A 134 -4.75 -17.27 -1.01
CA ARG A 134 -5.88 -16.41 -0.63
C ARG A 134 -6.68 -15.94 -1.83
N ALA A 135 -5.98 -15.47 -2.83
CA ALA A 135 -6.55 -15.00 -4.08
C ALA A 135 -5.47 -14.93 -5.15
N ASP A 136 -5.88 -14.89 -6.38
CA ASP A 136 -5.05 -14.54 -7.53
C ASP A 136 -5.89 -13.79 -8.55
N GLY A 137 -5.24 -13.08 -9.47
CA GLY A 137 -5.97 -12.33 -10.46
C GLY A 137 -5.12 -11.36 -11.28
N ARG A 138 -5.80 -10.60 -12.11
CA ARG A 138 -5.16 -9.55 -12.90
C ARG A 138 -4.69 -8.43 -11.97
N ALA A 139 -3.44 -8.01 -12.14
CA ALA A 139 -2.86 -6.85 -11.48
C ALA A 139 -2.76 -5.68 -12.46
N ASN A 140 -2.95 -4.48 -11.93
CA ASN A 140 -2.66 -3.24 -12.66
C ASN A 140 -1.85 -2.30 -11.75
N ILE A 141 -0.58 -2.17 -12.04
CA ILE A 141 0.34 -1.34 -11.27
C ILE A 141 0.83 -0.22 -12.17
N ASN A 142 0.43 1.01 -11.88
CA ASN A 142 0.85 2.20 -12.62
C ASN A 142 0.70 2.05 -14.14
N LYS A 143 -0.49 1.57 -14.58
CA LYS A 143 -0.86 1.26 -15.98
C LYS A 143 -0.15 0.05 -16.59
N GLN A 144 0.70 -0.65 -15.84
CA GLN A 144 1.31 -1.91 -16.28
C GLN A 144 0.39 -3.06 -15.90
N GLN A 145 0.01 -3.84 -16.89
CA GLN A 145 -0.81 -5.04 -16.69
C GLN A 145 0.07 -6.21 -16.27
N GLY A 146 -0.48 -7.06 -15.41
CA GLY A 146 0.20 -8.24 -14.93
C GLY A 146 -0.77 -9.21 -14.25
N PHE A 147 -0.21 -10.11 -13.46
CA PHE A 147 -0.95 -11.06 -12.67
C PHE A 147 -0.41 -11.11 -11.25
N GLU A 148 -1.27 -11.32 -10.26
CA GLU A 148 -0.87 -11.34 -8.87
C GLU A 148 -1.35 -12.58 -8.14
N ILE A 149 -0.60 -12.97 -7.13
CA ILE A 149 -0.89 -14.05 -6.20
C ILE A 149 -0.88 -13.43 -4.80
N VAL A 150 -1.97 -13.56 -4.09
CA VAL A 150 -2.13 -13.12 -2.71
C VAL A 150 -2.10 -14.34 -1.79
N PHE A 151 -1.23 -14.33 -0.80
CA PHE A 151 -0.98 -15.49 0.03
C PHE A 151 -0.66 -15.13 1.48
N GLN A 152 -0.63 -16.15 2.31
CA GLN A 152 -0.11 -16.05 3.67
C GLN A 152 0.84 -17.22 3.91
N TYR A 153 1.80 -17.05 4.81
CA TYR A 153 2.74 -18.09 5.21
C TYR A 153 3.21 -17.84 6.65
N ARG A 154 4.03 -18.75 7.18
CA ARG A 154 4.68 -18.58 8.48
C ARG A 154 6.16 -18.34 8.28
N ARG A 155 6.69 -17.33 8.95
CA ARG A 155 8.13 -17.10 9.05
C ARG A 155 8.74 -18.16 9.99
N ALA A 156 10.06 -18.32 9.98
CA ALA A 156 10.78 -19.32 10.80
C ALA A 156 10.52 -19.17 12.31
N ASP A 157 10.25 -17.96 12.80
CA ASP A 157 9.86 -17.68 14.18
C ASP A 157 8.37 -17.96 14.48
N GLY A 158 7.63 -18.53 13.53
CA GLY A 158 6.21 -18.84 13.64
C GLY A 158 5.26 -17.67 13.35
N ALA A 159 5.78 -16.46 13.18
CA ALA A 159 4.95 -15.29 12.89
C ALA A 159 4.19 -15.44 11.57
N ARG A 160 2.90 -15.07 11.60
CA ARG A 160 2.06 -15.06 10.40
C ARG A 160 2.42 -13.87 9.52
N MET A 161 2.76 -14.15 8.29
CA MET A 161 3.09 -13.18 7.26
C MET A 161 2.02 -13.19 6.17
N TYR A 162 1.69 -12.03 5.68
CA TYR A 162 0.90 -11.83 4.47
C TYR A 162 1.81 -11.46 3.32
N GLY A 163 1.53 -11.97 2.13
CA GLY A 163 2.33 -11.74 0.95
C GLY A 163 1.50 -11.44 -0.28
N ARG A 164 2.08 -10.69 -1.17
CA ARG A 164 1.58 -10.43 -2.51
C ARG A 164 2.74 -10.54 -3.48
N ARG A 165 2.62 -11.45 -4.43
CA ARG A 165 3.58 -11.65 -5.52
C ARG A 165 2.94 -11.15 -6.81
N ILE A 166 3.61 -10.26 -7.52
CA ILE A 166 3.06 -9.59 -8.68
C ILE A 166 4.01 -9.77 -9.86
N LEU A 167 3.51 -10.37 -10.92
CA LEU A 167 4.21 -10.60 -12.17
C LEU A 167 3.83 -9.51 -13.14
N LEU A 168 4.77 -8.66 -13.52
CA LEU A 168 4.56 -7.55 -14.44
C LEU A 168 5.42 -7.71 -15.69
N LEU A 169 4.86 -7.38 -16.84
CA LEU A 169 5.57 -7.32 -18.11
C LEU A 169 5.59 -5.87 -18.62
N PRO A 170 6.70 -5.40 -19.20
CA PRO A 170 6.77 -4.05 -19.77
C PRO A 170 5.81 -3.86 -20.97
N ASN A 171 5.51 -4.94 -21.68
CA ASN A 171 4.50 -5.01 -22.74
C ASN A 171 4.01 -6.44 -22.91
N VAL A 172 2.95 -6.64 -23.68
CA VAL A 172 2.27 -7.93 -23.84
C VAL A 172 3.10 -9.00 -24.55
N THR A 173 4.12 -8.62 -25.31
CA THR A 173 4.99 -9.54 -26.05
C THR A 173 6.29 -9.85 -25.32
N SER A 174 6.62 -9.10 -24.27
CA SER A 174 7.85 -9.29 -23.51
C SER A 174 7.78 -10.56 -22.67
N ARG A 175 8.83 -11.39 -22.75
CA ARG A 175 9.02 -12.54 -21.89
C ARG A 175 9.85 -12.26 -20.65
N VAL A 176 10.43 -11.07 -20.60
CA VAL A 176 11.25 -10.60 -19.47
C VAL A 176 10.50 -9.47 -18.80
N GLY A 177 10.39 -9.53 -17.50
CA GLY A 177 9.65 -8.57 -16.71
C GLY A 177 10.11 -8.51 -15.26
N ALA A 178 9.22 -8.10 -14.39
CA ALA A 178 9.47 -7.99 -12.96
C ALA A 178 8.57 -8.95 -12.16
N ASP A 179 9.18 -9.70 -11.26
CA ASP A 179 8.53 -10.51 -10.22
C ASP A 179 8.69 -9.78 -8.89
N ILE A 180 7.63 -9.13 -8.46
CA ILE A 180 7.61 -8.29 -7.25
C ILE A 180 7.08 -9.09 -6.08
N TRP A 181 7.83 -9.09 -4.98
CA TRP A 181 7.44 -9.68 -3.71
C TRP A 181 7.23 -8.61 -2.67
N ALA A 182 6.03 -8.50 -2.16
CA ALA A 182 5.67 -7.62 -1.06
C ALA A 182 5.20 -8.48 0.12
N THR A 183 5.86 -8.37 1.27
CA THR A 183 5.51 -9.15 2.46
C THR A 183 5.43 -8.27 3.70
N ALA A 184 4.45 -8.54 4.55
CA ALA A 184 4.24 -7.81 5.80
C ALA A 184 3.57 -8.71 6.85
N PRO A 185 3.85 -8.52 8.15
CA PRO A 185 3.08 -9.15 9.21
C PRO A 185 1.71 -8.49 9.34
N ARG A 186 0.82 -9.15 10.08
CA ARG A 186 -0.46 -8.55 10.46
C ARG A 186 -0.23 -7.29 11.30
N SER A 187 -0.93 -6.23 10.97
CA SER A 187 -0.86 -4.94 11.68
C SER A 187 -2.20 -4.21 11.54
N PRO A 188 -2.43 -3.09 12.25
CA PRO A 188 -3.64 -2.29 12.07
C PRO A 188 -3.90 -1.83 10.64
N ALA A 189 -2.83 -1.61 9.84
CA ALA A 189 -2.92 -1.25 8.43
C ALA A 189 -3.01 -2.47 7.49
N ILE A 190 -2.62 -3.65 7.95
CA ILE A 190 -2.57 -4.91 7.18
C ILE A 190 -3.38 -5.97 7.95
N VAL A 191 -4.68 -5.97 7.76
CA VAL A 191 -5.59 -6.90 8.46
C VAL A 191 -5.74 -8.21 7.67
N ARG A 192 -5.67 -8.12 6.34
CA ARG A 192 -5.79 -9.24 5.39
C ARG A 192 -4.62 -9.24 4.42
N ALA A 193 -4.42 -10.35 3.73
CA ALA A 193 -3.35 -10.48 2.74
C ALA A 193 -3.51 -9.48 1.58
N ASP A 194 -4.75 -9.17 1.17
CA ASP A 194 -5.07 -8.18 0.13
C ASP A 194 -4.62 -6.75 0.47
N ASP A 195 -4.46 -6.44 1.75
CA ASP A 195 -4.01 -5.12 2.18
C ASP A 195 -2.53 -4.85 1.87
N VAL A 196 -1.74 -5.92 1.64
CA VAL A 196 -0.30 -5.79 1.36
C VAL A 196 -0.08 -5.02 0.06
N GLY A 197 0.63 -3.89 0.16
CA GLY A 197 0.88 -2.99 -0.96
C GLY A 197 -0.30 -2.08 -1.33
N HIS A 198 -1.52 -2.35 -0.85
CA HIS A 198 -2.63 -1.40 -0.93
C HIS A 198 -2.64 -0.43 0.25
N ASN A 199 -2.27 -0.93 1.42
CA ASN A 199 -2.20 -0.18 2.67
C ASN A 199 -0.77 -0.21 3.25
N GLY A 200 -0.53 0.64 4.25
CA GLY A 200 0.74 0.66 4.97
C GLY A 200 1.93 1.18 4.16
N GLY A 201 3.12 0.86 4.62
CA GLY A 201 4.37 1.42 4.11
C GLY A 201 4.75 0.94 2.70
N LEU A 202 4.39 -0.28 2.33
CA LEU A 202 4.70 -0.87 1.02
C LEU A 202 3.89 -0.26 -0.14
N LYS A 203 2.78 0.44 0.18
CA LYS A 203 1.92 1.12 -0.80
C LYS A 203 2.69 2.07 -1.71
N THR A 204 3.62 2.84 -1.15
CA THR A 204 4.40 3.81 -1.91
C THR A 204 5.30 3.10 -2.93
N ALA A 205 6.01 2.04 -2.53
CA ALA A 205 6.89 1.29 -3.41
C ALA A 205 6.10 0.65 -4.56
N LEU A 206 5.00 -0.02 -4.24
CA LEU A 206 4.20 -0.69 -5.24
C LEU A 206 3.54 0.30 -6.23
N ARG A 207 2.92 1.36 -5.74
CA ARG A 207 2.23 2.35 -6.59
C ARG A 207 3.16 3.18 -7.46
N SER A 208 4.41 3.33 -7.07
CA SER A 208 5.40 4.08 -7.85
C SER A 208 6.21 3.20 -8.79
N PHE A 209 6.08 1.88 -8.69
CA PHE A 209 6.80 0.97 -9.57
C PHE A 209 6.45 1.24 -11.04
N ARG A 210 7.49 1.33 -11.87
CA ARG A 210 7.37 1.46 -13.33
C ARG A 210 8.59 0.87 -14.01
N PHE A 211 8.42 0.41 -15.23
CA PHE A 211 9.54 0.05 -16.08
C PHE A 211 10.25 1.31 -16.62
N GLY A 212 11.54 1.19 -16.90
CA GLY A 212 12.40 2.28 -17.33
C GLY A 212 13.23 2.89 -16.20
N THR A 213 14.16 3.77 -16.57
CA THR A 213 15.14 4.40 -15.65
C THR A 213 14.85 5.87 -15.37
N GLU A 214 13.78 6.41 -15.90
CA GLU A 214 13.34 7.77 -15.58
C GLU A 214 13.02 7.89 -14.09
N ARG A 215 13.37 9.03 -13.49
CA ARG A 215 13.04 9.26 -12.09
C ARG A 215 11.51 9.23 -11.89
N PRO A 216 11.03 8.44 -10.91
CA PRO A 216 9.62 8.38 -10.58
C PRO A 216 9.08 9.67 -9.97
#